data_681104b55aa8eaee891ecf86ce888472
#
_entry.id   681104b55aa8eaee891ecf86ce888472
#
_cell.length_a   1.000
_cell.length_b   1.000
_cell.length_c   1.000
_cell.angle_alpha   90.00
_cell.angle_beta   90.00
_cell.angle_gamma   90.00
#
_symmetry.space_group_name_H-M   'P 1'
#
loop_
_entity.id
_entity.type
_entity.pdbx_description
1 polymer ?
#
loop_
_entity_poly.entity_id
_entity_poly.type
_entity_poly.pdbx_seq_one_letter_code
_entity_poly.pdbx_strand_id
1 'polypeptide(L)'
;MTFPLPHLDPDLDLVLDREIDVPVDLVWKVWTTPEHLKHWFVPKPWTITDCTIELRPGGAFNTMMRSPEGEEFPNSGCYLEVVPYERLIFTDTLLPGFRPAPAPFFTAGLFLTPHGSGTRYKAIALHGDSAARQKHEEMGFHDGWGTVVSQMVDYIKAM
;
A
#
# COMPACT_ATOMS: atom_id res chain seq x y z
N MET A 1 -9.86 -6.34 19.63
CA MET A 1 -11.05 -5.82 18.92
C MET A 1 -10.65 -5.33 17.54
N THR A 2 -11.34 -5.82 16.53
CA THR A 2 -11.11 -5.38 15.15
C THR A 2 -12.14 -4.33 14.80
N PHE A 3 -11.69 -3.20 14.27
CA PHE A 3 -12.62 -2.20 13.75
C PHE A 3 -13.25 -2.73 12.45
N PRO A 4 -14.52 -2.43 12.19
CA PRO A 4 -15.12 -2.80 10.92
C PRO A 4 -14.41 -2.11 9.75
N LEU A 5 -14.53 -2.70 8.57
CA LEU A 5 -14.07 -2.04 7.35
C LEU A 5 -14.75 -0.69 7.21
N PRO A 6 -14.02 0.34 6.74
CA PRO A 6 -14.67 1.63 6.52
C PRO A 6 -15.81 1.48 5.51
N HIS A 7 -16.84 2.30 5.69
CA HIS A 7 -17.94 2.36 4.74
C HIS A 7 -17.43 3.01 3.45
N LEU A 8 -17.41 2.24 2.37
CA LEU A 8 -16.87 2.71 1.10
C LEU A 8 -17.84 3.63 0.38
N ASP A 9 -17.32 4.75 -0.09
CA ASP A 9 -18.06 5.74 -0.87
C ASP A 9 -17.50 5.74 -2.29
N PRO A 10 -18.29 5.37 -3.31
CA PRO A 10 -17.79 5.32 -4.70
C PRO A 10 -17.26 6.65 -5.23
N ASP A 11 -17.69 7.77 -4.64
CA ASP A 11 -17.23 9.09 -5.06
C ASP A 11 -15.90 9.49 -4.43
N LEU A 12 -15.49 8.81 -3.36
CA LEU A 12 -14.28 9.15 -2.60
C LEU A 12 -13.22 8.06 -2.61
N ASP A 13 -13.61 6.81 -2.85
CA ASP A 13 -12.73 5.67 -2.61
C ASP A 13 -12.46 4.86 -3.86
N LEU A 14 -11.28 4.23 -3.89
CA LEU A 14 -10.87 3.29 -4.93
C LEU A 14 -10.56 1.95 -4.29
N VAL A 15 -10.92 0.86 -4.96
CA VAL A 15 -10.76 -0.49 -4.42
C VAL A 15 -10.12 -1.41 -5.46
N LEU A 16 -9.11 -2.17 -5.04
CA LEU A 16 -8.56 -3.29 -5.79
C LEU A 16 -8.81 -4.55 -4.97
N ASP A 17 -9.59 -5.49 -5.51
CA ASP A 17 -9.96 -6.74 -4.84
C ASP A 17 -9.58 -7.91 -5.74
N ARG A 18 -8.66 -8.76 -5.28
CA ARG A 18 -8.14 -9.87 -6.07
C ARG A 18 -7.91 -11.12 -5.22
N GLU A 19 -8.08 -12.27 -5.87
CA GLU A 19 -7.60 -13.53 -5.32
C GLU A 19 -6.21 -13.78 -5.91
N ILE A 20 -5.23 -14.03 -5.02
CA ILE A 20 -3.85 -14.24 -5.42
C ILE A 20 -3.34 -15.59 -4.93
N ASP A 21 -2.47 -16.21 -5.71
CA ASP A 21 -2.01 -17.58 -5.51
C ASP A 21 -0.73 -17.65 -4.66
N VAL A 22 -0.73 -16.92 -3.57
CA VAL A 22 0.36 -16.93 -2.58
C VAL A 22 -0.23 -16.79 -1.17
N PRO A 23 0.38 -17.41 -0.15
CA PRO A 23 -0.22 -17.44 1.19
C PRO A 23 -0.10 -16.10 1.92
N VAL A 24 -1.01 -15.88 2.87
CA VAL A 24 -1.12 -14.63 3.65
C VAL A 24 0.18 -14.27 4.36
N ASP A 25 0.86 -15.26 4.97
CA ASP A 25 2.09 -15.00 5.71
C ASP A 25 3.21 -14.42 4.82
N LEU A 26 3.30 -14.88 3.59
CA LEU A 26 4.29 -14.33 2.64
C LEU A 26 3.88 -12.95 2.12
N VAL A 27 2.59 -12.72 1.90
CA VAL A 27 2.10 -11.37 1.54
C VAL A 27 2.43 -10.39 2.65
N TRP A 28 2.15 -10.74 3.90
CA TRP A 28 2.47 -9.90 5.05
C TRP A 28 3.97 -9.62 5.14
N LYS A 29 4.77 -10.66 4.97
CA LYS A 29 6.24 -10.55 5.05
C LYS A 29 6.80 -9.56 4.05
N VAL A 30 6.37 -9.65 2.78
CA VAL A 30 6.91 -8.78 1.73
C VAL A 30 6.39 -7.35 1.82
N TRP A 31 5.24 -7.15 2.46
CA TRP A 31 4.69 -5.82 2.73
C TRP A 31 5.38 -5.11 3.91
N THR A 32 5.89 -5.87 4.87
CA THR A 32 6.37 -5.32 6.14
C THR A 32 7.89 -5.39 6.32
N THR A 33 8.61 -5.84 5.32
CA THR A 33 10.08 -5.96 5.34
C THR A 33 10.68 -5.09 4.23
N PRO A 34 11.48 -4.04 4.56
CA PRO A 34 12.03 -3.14 3.55
C PRO A 34 12.80 -3.84 2.43
N GLU A 35 13.61 -4.85 2.74
CA GLU A 35 14.40 -5.58 1.77
C GLU A 35 13.54 -6.32 0.74
N HIS A 36 12.34 -6.72 1.13
CA HIS A 36 11.39 -7.36 0.23
C HIS A 36 10.53 -6.33 -0.52
N LEU A 37 10.02 -5.33 0.19
CA LEU A 37 9.13 -4.32 -0.39
C LEU A 37 9.75 -3.60 -1.57
N LYS A 38 11.04 -3.32 -1.51
CA LYS A 38 11.77 -2.60 -2.57
C LYS A 38 11.68 -3.27 -3.93
N HIS A 39 11.44 -4.57 -4.00
CA HIS A 39 11.49 -5.33 -5.25
C HIS A 39 10.18 -5.31 -6.06
N TRP A 40 9.07 -4.87 -5.45
CA TRP A 40 7.77 -5.00 -6.13
C TRP A 40 6.85 -3.79 -5.97
N PHE A 41 7.15 -2.85 -5.08
CA PHE A 41 6.20 -1.82 -4.61
C PHE A 41 5.88 -0.73 -5.63
N VAL A 42 6.64 -0.61 -6.70
CA VAL A 42 6.39 0.35 -7.79
C VAL A 42 6.44 -0.36 -9.12
N PRO A 43 5.64 0.10 -10.12
CA PRO A 43 5.67 -0.52 -11.45
C PRO A 43 7.06 -0.36 -12.10
N LYS A 44 7.63 -1.47 -12.55
CA LYS A 44 8.91 -1.43 -13.28
C LYS A 44 8.72 -0.63 -14.57
N PRO A 45 9.70 0.15 -15.01
CA PRO A 45 11.11 0.21 -14.56
C PRO A 45 11.40 1.19 -13.41
N TRP A 46 10.36 1.73 -12.74
CA TRP A 46 10.56 2.50 -11.51
C TRP A 46 11.18 1.61 -10.44
N THR A 47 11.92 2.22 -9.50
CA THR A 47 12.57 1.51 -8.40
C THR A 47 12.32 2.21 -7.07
N ILE A 48 12.46 1.45 -5.97
CA ILE A 48 12.53 1.99 -4.63
C ILE A 48 14.00 1.96 -4.20
N THR A 49 14.58 3.12 -3.93
CA THR A 49 15.99 3.24 -3.56
C THR A 49 16.18 3.25 -2.04
N ASP A 50 15.15 3.61 -1.28
CA ASP A 50 15.19 3.60 0.18
C ASP A 50 13.81 3.33 0.74
N CYS A 51 13.75 2.64 1.89
CA CYS A 51 12.50 2.27 2.53
C CYS A 51 12.70 2.16 4.03
N THR A 52 11.86 2.85 4.81
CA THR A 52 11.83 2.76 6.26
C THR A 52 10.46 2.29 6.70
N ILE A 53 10.42 1.21 7.47
CA ILE A 53 9.19 0.64 8.01
C ILE A 53 9.35 0.51 9.52
N GLU A 54 8.52 1.24 10.27
CA GLU A 54 8.38 1.09 11.71
C GLU A 54 6.97 0.57 11.97
N LEU A 55 6.85 -0.72 12.16
CA LEU A 55 5.57 -1.44 12.11
C LEU A 55 4.79 -1.30 13.42
N ARG A 56 4.25 -0.12 13.64
CA ARG A 56 3.39 0.23 14.79
C ARG A 56 2.56 1.47 14.45
N PRO A 57 1.42 1.70 15.12
CA PRO A 57 0.67 2.95 14.93
C PRO A 57 1.56 4.17 15.18
N GLY A 58 1.53 5.14 14.27
CA GLY A 58 2.41 6.30 14.30
C GLY A 58 3.82 6.06 13.79
N GLY A 59 4.20 4.81 13.53
CA GLY A 59 5.52 4.47 13.00
C GLY A 59 5.69 4.88 11.55
N ALA A 60 6.93 5.07 11.13
CA ALA A 60 7.24 5.54 9.79
C ALA A 60 6.92 4.50 8.72
N PHE A 61 6.33 4.96 7.62
CA PHE A 61 6.29 4.25 6.36
C PHE A 61 6.78 5.21 5.27
N ASN A 62 8.07 5.18 5.02
CA ASN A 62 8.73 6.09 4.09
C ASN A 62 9.36 5.31 2.95
N THR A 63 9.16 5.79 1.72
CA THR A 63 9.80 5.21 0.54
C THR A 63 10.39 6.32 -0.31
N MET A 64 11.47 6.01 -1.00
CA MET A 64 12.04 6.87 -2.04
C MET A 64 11.83 6.18 -3.37
N MET A 65 10.97 6.74 -4.21
CA MET A 65 10.76 6.23 -5.57
C MET A 65 11.71 6.91 -6.52
N ARG A 66 12.25 6.13 -7.46
CA ARG A 66 13.13 6.66 -8.50
C ARG A 66 12.57 6.31 -9.87
N SER A 67 12.43 7.35 -10.71
CA SER A 67 11.96 7.18 -12.09
C SER A 67 13.04 6.56 -12.98
N PRO A 68 12.68 6.04 -14.17
CA PRO A 68 13.65 5.55 -15.14
C PRO A 68 14.67 6.62 -15.56
N GLU A 69 14.29 7.90 -15.49
CA GLU A 69 15.14 9.03 -15.83
C GLU A 69 16.07 9.44 -14.67
N GLY A 70 15.92 8.84 -13.51
CA GLY A 70 16.74 9.11 -12.34
C GLY A 70 16.19 10.17 -11.39
N GLU A 71 14.99 10.67 -11.62
CA GLU A 71 14.33 11.60 -10.69
C GLU A 71 13.85 10.87 -9.45
N GLU A 72 14.01 11.49 -8.29
CA GLU A 72 13.63 10.90 -7.02
C GLU A 72 12.40 11.59 -6.44
N PHE A 73 11.47 10.78 -5.91
CA PHE A 73 10.21 11.24 -5.34
C PHE A 73 10.06 10.63 -3.94
N PRO A 74 10.31 11.42 -2.88
CA PRO A 74 10.13 10.94 -1.52
C PRO A 74 8.66 10.82 -1.16
N ASN A 75 8.29 9.72 -0.51
CA ASN A 75 6.96 9.54 0.06
C ASN A 75 7.12 9.27 1.54
N SER A 76 6.47 10.07 2.36
CA SER A 76 6.53 9.93 3.81
C SER A 76 5.13 9.82 4.37
N GLY A 77 4.94 8.90 5.27
CA GLY A 77 3.67 8.69 5.93
C GLY A 77 3.83 7.87 7.19
N CYS A 78 2.72 7.48 7.78
CA CYS A 78 2.76 6.65 8.96
C CYS A 78 1.67 5.57 8.95
N TYR A 79 1.92 4.53 9.74
CA TYR A 79 0.91 3.51 9.99
C TYR A 79 -0.13 4.01 10.97
N LEU A 80 -1.40 3.65 10.74
CA LEU A 80 -2.50 3.95 11.64
C LEU A 80 -2.94 2.71 12.40
N GLU A 81 -2.94 1.54 11.73
CA GLU A 81 -3.33 0.28 12.33
C GLU A 81 -2.46 -0.85 11.79
N VAL A 82 -2.04 -1.75 12.67
CA VAL A 82 -1.24 -2.92 12.30
C VAL A 82 -1.84 -4.13 13.00
N VAL A 83 -2.50 -5.00 12.24
CA VAL A 83 -3.01 -6.29 12.72
C VAL A 83 -2.31 -7.38 11.92
N PRO A 84 -1.33 -8.08 12.52
CA PRO A 84 -0.50 -9.04 11.77
C PRO A 84 -1.33 -10.05 10.99
N TYR A 85 -0.97 -10.23 9.71
CA TYR A 85 -1.58 -11.17 8.78
C TYR A 85 -3.02 -10.86 8.38
N GLU A 86 -3.59 -9.76 8.86
CA GLU A 86 -4.98 -9.41 8.58
C GLU A 86 -5.14 -8.04 7.96
N ARG A 87 -4.52 -7.01 8.57
CA ARG A 87 -4.83 -5.64 8.19
C ARG A 87 -3.68 -4.68 8.43
N LEU A 88 -3.46 -3.79 7.47
CA LEU A 88 -2.45 -2.76 7.54
C LEU A 88 -3.05 -1.48 7.00
N ILE A 89 -3.14 -0.43 7.84
CA ILE A 89 -3.66 0.87 7.39
C ILE A 89 -2.55 1.89 7.54
N PHE A 90 -2.31 2.64 6.49
CA PHE A 90 -1.28 3.68 6.46
C PHE A 90 -1.78 4.90 5.69
N THR A 91 -1.09 6.02 5.87
CA THR A 91 -1.53 7.30 5.30
C THR A 91 -0.35 8.21 4.99
N ASP A 92 -0.49 9.06 3.98
CA ASP A 92 0.41 10.19 3.76
C ASP A 92 -0.18 11.50 4.29
N THR A 93 -1.38 11.45 4.88
CA THR A 93 -1.99 12.63 5.51
C THR A 93 -1.35 12.97 6.84
N LEU A 94 -0.59 12.03 7.42
CA LEU A 94 0.18 12.19 8.64
C LEU A 94 1.60 11.70 8.41
N LEU A 95 2.57 12.47 8.92
CA LEU A 95 3.97 12.05 8.97
C LEU A 95 4.20 11.17 10.21
N PRO A 96 5.37 10.50 10.33
CA PRO A 96 5.67 9.71 11.52
C PRO A 96 5.39 10.47 12.81
N GLY A 97 4.80 9.77 13.80
CA GLY A 97 4.37 10.38 15.04
C GLY A 97 3.03 11.09 14.95
N PHE A 98 2.22 10.76 13.94
CA PHE A 98 0.89 11.35 13.72
C PHE A 98 0.90 12.85 13.43
N ARG A 99 2.01 13.38 12.95
CA ARG A 99 2.13 14.81 12.62
C ARG A 99 1.39 15.10 11.31
N PRO A 100 0.48 16.09 11.27
CA PRO A 100 -0.18 16.44 10.02
C PRO A 100 0.80 16.78 8.91
N ALA A 101 0.58 16.19 7.73
CA ALA A 101 1.44 16.38 6.57
C ALA A 101 1.07 17.67 5.82
N PRO A 102 2.05 18.34 5.18
CA PRO A 102 1.78 19.58 4.45
C PRO A 102 1.04 19.36 3.13
N ALA A 103 1.14 18.16 2.54
CA ALA A 103 0.51 17.85 1.26
C ALA A 103 -0.18 16.49 1.30
N PRO A 104 -1.28 16.36 2.06
CA PRO A 104 -1.98 15.07 2.19
C PRO A 104 -2.65 14.66 0.87
N PHE A 105 -2.67 13.35 0.60
CA PHE A 105 -3.32 12.84 -0.59
C PHE A 105 -4.33 11.73 -0.28
N PHE A 106 -3.92 10.62 0.39
CA PHE A 106 -4.84 9.51 0.63
C PHE A 106 -4.46 8.69 1.86
N THR A 107 -5.43 7.89 2.31
CA THR A 107 -5.22 6.85 3.31
C THR A 107 -5.45 5.50 2.65
N ALA A 108 -4.57 4.55 2.88
CA ALA A 108 -4.67 3.24 2.28
C ALA A 108 -4.90 2.15 3.33
N GLY A 109 -5.68 1.15 2.95
CA GLY A 109 -5.88 -0.05 3.76
C GLY A 109 -5.58 -1.29 2.96
N LEU A 110 -4.84 -2.21 3.55
CA LEU A 110 -4.59 -3.54 3.02
C LEU A 110 -5.32 -4.54 3.91
N PHE A 111 -6.17 -5.37 3.29
CA PHE A 111 -6.98 -6.36 4.00
C PHE A 111 -6.70 -7.73 3.40
N LEU A 112 -6.25 -8.66 4.24
CA LEU A 112 -5.85 -10.01 3.83
C LEU A 112 -6.76 -11.04 4.48
N THR A 113 -7.26 -11.98 3.68
CA THR A 113 -8.05 -13.11 4.15
C THR A 113 -7.53 -14.37 3.49
N PRO A 114 -7.27 -15.46 4.24
CA PRO A 114 -6.91 -16.73 3.63
C PRO A 114 -8.02 -17.21 2.69
N HIS A 115 -7.63 -17.69 1.52
CA HIS A 115 -8.55 -18.22 0.52
C HIS A 115 -7.93 -19.48 -0.10
N GLY A 116 -8.34 -20.66 0.39
CA GLY A 116 -7.67 -21.91 0.03
C GLY A 116 -6.21 -21.86 0.47
N SER A 117 -5.29 -22.13 -0.44
CA SER A 117 -3.85 -22.01 -0.20
C SER A 117 -3.32 -20.61 -0.53
N GLY A 118 -4.17 -19.73 -1.02
CA GLY A 118 -3.81 -18.37 -1.40
C GLY A 118 -4.40 -17.31 -0.48
N THR A 119 -4.58 -16.12 -1.04
CA THR A 119 -5.04 -14.94 -0.29
C THR A 119 -6.08 -14.17 -1.08
N ARG A 120 -7.15 -13.74 -0.42
CA ARG A 120 -7.99 -12.68 -0.92
C ARG A 120 -7.33 -11.36 -0.50
N TYR A 121 -6.90 -10.60 -1.49
CA TYR A 121 -6.12 -9.38 -1.33
C TYR A 121 -7.01 -8.19 -1.69
N LYS A 122 -7.25 -7.33 -0.71
CA LYS A 122 -8.08 -6.15 -0.93
C LYS A 122 -7.30 -4.91 -0.52
N ALA A 123 -7.08 -4.01 -1.47
CA ALA A 123 -6.43 -2.73 -1.23
C ALA A 123 -7.44 -1.61 -1.46
N ILE A 124 -7.53 -0.69 -0.51
CA ILE A 124 -8.48 0.42 -0.55
C ILE A 124 -7.69 1.72 -0.44
N ALA A 125 -8.05 2.70 -1.27
CA ALA A 125 -7.52 4.06 -1.16
C ALA A 125 -8.66 5.01 -0.85
N LEU A 126 -8.58 5.71 0.27
CA LEU A 126 -9.58 6.66 0.76
C LEU A 126 -9.11 8.08 0.49
N HIS A 127 -10.01 8.93 0.01
CA HIS A 127 -9.68 10.32 -0.35
C HIS A 127 -10.58 11.30 0.38
N GLY A 128 -10.08 12.54 0.55
CA GLY A 128 -10.82 13.57 1.27
C GLY A 128 -11.92 14.22 0.46
N ASP A 129 -11.83 14.17 -0.89
CA ASP A 129 -12.83 14.70 -1.79
C ASP A 129 -12.83 13.94 -3.11
N SER A 130 -13.85 14.19 -3.93
CA SER A 130 -14.00 13.50 -5.22
C SER A 130 -12.92 13.90 -6.23
N ALA A 131 -12.38 15.11 -6.14
CA ALA A 131 -11.32 15.57 -7.04
C ALA A 131 -10.03 14.77 -6.79
N ALA A 132 -9.66 14.53 -5.54
CA ALA A 132 -8.49 13.71 -5.19
C ALA A 132 -8.70 12.25 -5.64
N ARG A 133 -9.89 11.70 -5.44
CA ARG A 133 -10.22 10.34 -5.90
C ARG A 133 -10.08 10.23 -7.40
N GLN A 134 -10.64 11.20 -8.15
CA GLN A 134 -10.56 11.21 -9.60
C GLN A 134 -9.13 11.36 -10.10
N LYS A 135 -8.34 12.23 -9.46
CA LYS A 135 -6.93 12.40 -9.78
C LYS A 135 -6.16 11.09 -9.61
N HIS A 136 -6.39 10.36 -8.52
CA HIS A 136 -5.72 9.09 -8.26
C HIS A 136 -6.11 8.04 -9.30
N GLU A 137 -7.38 8.00 -9.69
CA GLU A 137 -7.84 7.09 -10.75
C GLU A 137 -7.20 7.43 -12.10
N GLU A 138 -7.12 8.71 -12.45
CA GLU A 138 -6.50 9.19 -13.69
C GLU A 138 -4.98 8.95 -13.71
N MET A 139 -4.34 8.92 -12.55
CA MET A 139 -2.92 8.54 -12.43
C MET A 139 -2.70 7.04 -12.67
N GLY A 140 -3.76 6.26 -12.86
CA GLY A 140 -3.68 4.85 -13.16
C GLY A 140 -3.74 3.95 -11.93
N PHE A 141 -4.62 4.25 -10.96
CA PHE A 141 -4.77 3.44 -9.74
C PHE A 141 -4.94 1.95 -10.07
N HIS A 142 -5.93 1.61 -10.89
CA HIS A 142 -6.23 0.20 -11.17
C HIS A 142 -5.08 -0.50 -11.90
N ASP A 143 -4.50 0.13 -12.89
CA ASP A 143 -3.37 -0.43 -13.64
C ASP A 143 -2.10 -0.46 -12.80
N GLY A 144 -1.80 0.62 -12.09
CA GLY A 144 -0.59 0.73 -11.28
C GLY A 144 -0.59 -0.21 -10.08
N TRP A 145 -1.66 -0.17 -9.28
CA TRP A 145 -1.78 -1.05 -8.12
C TRP A 145 -1.92 -2.52 -8.53
N GLY A 146 -2.62 -2.78 -9.65
CA GLY A 146 -2.72 -4.14 -10.19
C GLY A 146 -1.39 -4.68 -10.69
N THR A 147 -0.60 -3.86 -11.37
CA THR A 147 0.75 -4.22 -11.81
C THR A 147 1.64 -4.56 -10.62
N VAL A 148 1.57 -3.73 -9.58
CA VAL A 148 2.36 -3.92 -8.36
C VAL A 148 1.97 -5.24 -7.66
N VAL A 149 0.68 -5.57 -7.59
CA VAL A 149 0.23 -6.86 -7.03
C VAL A 149 0.79 -8.02 -7.84
N SER A 150 0.76 -7.93 -9.16
CA SER A 150 1.33 -8.98 -10.03
C SER A 150 2.82 -9.13 -9.81
N GLN A 151 3.55 -8.02 -9.68
CA GLN A 151 4.99 -8.05 -9.36
C GLN A 151 5.26 -8.67 -8.00
N MET A 152 4.42 -8.36 -7.00
CA MET A 152 4.51 -8.94 -5.67
C MET A 152 4.34 -10.46 -5.70
N VAL A 153 3.32 -10.95 -6.40
CA VAL A 153 3.07 -12.38 -6.54
C VAL A 153 4.26 -13.09 -7.20
N ASP A 154 4.78 -12.51 -8.29
CA ASP A 154 5.94 -13.06 -8.98
C ASP A 154 7.17 -13.09 -8.08
N TYR A 155 7.39 -12.01 -7.31
CA TYR A 155 8.48 -11.94 -6.36
C TYR A 155 8.39 -13.01 -5.28
N ILE A 156 7.20 -13.20 -4.70
CA ILE A 156 6.96 -14.23 -3.69
C ILE A 156 7.24 -15.63 -4.26
N LYS A 157 6.78 -15.91 -5.47
CA LYS A 157 6.97 -17.21 -6.10
C LYS A 157 8.43 -17.50 -6.43
N ALA A 158 9.25 -16.48 -6.57
CA ALA A 158 10.69 -16.60 -6.84
C ALA A 158 11.54 -16.66 -5.57
N MET A 159 10.95 -16.48 -4.41
CA MET A 159 11.66 -16.54 -3.11
C MET A 159 12.14 -17.93 -2.77
#